data_eb3391a6d72122645e473d04f21e0499
#
_entry.id   eb3391a6d72122645e473d04f21e0499
#
_cell.length_a   1.000
_cell.length_b   1.000
_cell.length_c   1.000
_cell.angle_alpha   90.00
_cell.angle_beta   90.00
_cell.angle_gamma   90.00
#
_symmetry.space_group_name_H-M   'P 1'
#
loop_
_entity.id
_entity.type
_entity.pdbx_description
1 polymer ?
#
loop_
_entity_poly.entity_id
_entity_poly.type
_entity_poly.pdbx_seq_one_letter_code
_entity_poly.pdbx_strand_id
1 'polypeptide(L)'
;MSARPISVLIAALGGEGGGVLTDWIIAAAARCDLPVQSTSIPGVAQRTGATTYYIEIYPTPWRELGGKRPVLALSPGIGDVDMVVASEFLEAGRAVAGGFVTPERTLLIASTHRSHAIAEKMAMGDGRFDTASLTAAVNKNARSHVLFDMDAAATAARAMVNSVMLGAIAASGGLPMSTEAFEAAIRAGKSSDANLRGFRAGFEAALQSAPTLSASSPSPRLPLGRSRPSSTGYGEGRGEGAFPQAQTGPQAQTRGEAPSPILSPQAGRGAACGDLESEAARFGTAADIVREGLRRLVAYQDLRYARLYLDRLAPIAEADARAGAQGRLVREVARHLALRMSYEDVIRVAEAKIAPERIARIVAQMGARPGESVAIVEFLKPGIAEMCSVLPSSIARPIIAMAERRGWIDKLHWGMEIKTTSVSGYLRFRLLARLRRFRPRSHRYNQEQVAIEAWLALIAAGAAKSGALALEIAECARLIKGYGDTLKRGAANYAAIEREVIQPILAGTIAPSRGVDAIASARVAALADPEGDSLAKCLAEIAQMSDADGPSSRRRGERSG
;
A
#
# COMPACT_ATOMS: atom_id res chain seq x y z
N MET A 1 25.50 19.34 -19.81
CA MET A 1 24.89 19.40 -18.45
C MET A 1 23.83 18.33 -18.38
N SER A 2 23.87 17.45 -17.41
CA SER A 2 22.82 16.43 -17.24
C SER A 2 21.55 17.14 -16.75
N ALA A 3 20.47 17.09 -17.54
CA ALA A 3 19.15 17.54 -17.08
C ALA A 3 18.74 16.65 -15.92
N ARG A 4 18.08 17.21 -14.89
CA ARG A 4 17.53 16.42 -13.78
C ARG A 4 16.05 16.08 -14.06
N PRO A 5 15.54 14.97 -13.54
CA PRO A 5 14.11 14.66 -13.60
C PRO A 5 13.27 15.77 -12.93
N ILE A 6 12.07 15.98 -13.45
CA ILE A 6 11.03 16.81 -12.85
C ILE A 6 10.13 15.86 -12.06
N SER A 7 9.97 16.12 -10.77
CA SER A 7 9.21 15.30 -9.82
C SER A 7 7.84 15.91 -9.54
N VAL A 8 6.78 15.08 -9.66
CA VAL A 8 5.39 15.45 -9.41
C VAL A 8 4.79 14.51 -8.36
N LEU A 9 4.21 15.08 -7.31
CA LEU A 9 3.46 14.36 -6.30
C LEU A 9 1.98 14.74 -6.38
N ILE A 10 1.12 13.78 -6.67
CA ILE A 10 -0.33 13.97 -6.75
C ILE A 10 -0.97 13.36 -5.51
N ALA A 11 -1.77 14.12 -4.78
CA ALA A 11 -2.58 13.68 -3.67
C ALA A 11 -4.06 13.83 -4.03
N ALA A 12 -4.73 12.71 -4.36
CA ALA A 12 -6.13 12.70 -4.75
C ALA A 12 -6.96 11.81 -3.83
N LEU A 13 -8.15 12.27 -3.43
CA LEU A 13 -9.07 11.45 -2.64
C LEU A 13 -9.57 10.25 -3.45
N GLY A 14 -9.94 9.19 -2.74
CA GLY A 14 -10.49 8.00 -3.36
C GLY A 14 -11.76 8.30 -4.17
N GLY A 15 -11.78 7.89 -5.45
CA GLY A 15 -12.87 8.16 -6.37
C GLY A 15 -12.72 9.41 -7.24
N GLU A 16 -11.74 10.27 -6.99
CA GLU A 16 -11.51 11.51 -7.77
C GLU A 16 -10.64 11.31 -9.02
N GLY A 17 -10.27 10.06 -9.32
CA GLY A 17 -9.60 9.72 -10.56
C GLY A 17 -8.12 10.09 -10.62
N GLY A 18 -7.41 10.08 -9.49
CA GLY A 18 -5.97 10.36 -9.43
C GLY A 18 -5.12 9.43 -10.30
N GLY A 19 -5.49 8.14 -10.41
CA GLY A 19 -4.85 7.20 -11.32
C GLY A 19 -5.01 7.59 -12.78
N VAL A 20 -6.23 7.97 -13.19
CA VAL A 20 -6.50 8.44 -14.56
C VAL A 20 -5.73 9.72 -14.88
N LEU A 21 -5.61 10.64 -13.90
CA LEU A 21 -4.77 11.83 -14.05
C LEU A 21 -3.31 11.47 -14.31
N THR A 22 -2.79 10.51 -13.54
CA THR A 22 -1.43 9.97 -13.71
C THR A 22 -1.24 9.38 -15.09
N ASP A 23 -2.19 8.57 -15.57
CA ASP A 23 -2.15 7.95 -16.90
C ASP A 23 -2.14 9.00 -18.03
N TRP A 24 -2.91 10.07 -17.89
CA TRP A 24 -2.88 11.17 -18.89
C TRP A 24 -1.54 11.90 -18.92
N ILE A 25 -0.91 12.13 -17.77
CA ILE A 25 0.43 12.76 -17.71
C ILE A 25 1.46 11.83 -18.35
N ILE A 26 1.43 10.53 -18.09
CA ILE A 26 2.30 9.54 -18.71
C ILE A 26 2.09 9.51 -20.23
N ALA A 27 0.83 9.46 -20.67
CA ALA A 27 0.51 9.45 -22.10
C ALA A 27 0.94 10.73 -22.82
N ALA A 28 0.84 11.89 -22.17
CA ALA A 28 1.33 13.16 -22.72
C ALA A 28 2.86 13.19 -22.79
N ALA A 29 3.57 12.71 -21.78
CA ALA A 29 5.03 12.59 -21.77
C ALA A 29 5.53 11.65 -22.87
N ALA A 30 4.87 10.49 -23.02
CA ALA A 30 5.20 9.52 -24.08
C ALA A 30 5.01 10.11 -25.50
N ARG A 31 3.98 10.94 -25.71
CA ARG A 31 3.76 11.65 -26.99
C ARG A 31 4.85 12.67 -27.29
N CYS A 32 5.46 13.22 -26.25
CA CYS A 32 6.60 14.14 -26.38
C CYS A 32 7.96 13.40 -26.39
N ASP A 33 7.96 12.07 -26.52
CA ASP A 33 9.16 11.22 -26.50
C ASP A 33 10.00 11.36 -25.21
N LEU A 34 9.36 11.70 -24.06
CA LEU A 34 10.05 11.92 -22.80
C LEU A 34 10.07 10.64 -21.95
N PRO A 35 11.21 10.29 -21.33
CA PRO A 35 11.26 9.25 -20.32
C PRO A 35 10.39 9.63 -19.11
N VAL A 36 9.49 8.73 -18.70
CA VAL A 36 8.59 8.95 -17.58
C VAL A 36 8.44 7.67 -16.78
N GLN A 37 8.36 7.82 -15.46
CA GLN A 37 8.08 6.73 -14.53
C GLN A 37 7.06 7.20 -13.50
N SER A 38 6.14 6.32 -13.14
CA SER A 38 5.17 6.60 -12.07
C SER A 38 5.11 5.47 -11.06
N THR A 39 4.74 5.83 -9.84
CA THR A 39 4.48 4.90 -8.75
C THR A 39 3.22 5.35 -8.01
N SER A 40 2.32 4.42 -7.70
CA SER A 40 1.21 4.71 -6.80
C SER A 40 1.52 4.19 -5.41
N ILE A 41 1.39 5.05 -4.43
CA ILE A 41 1.44 4.69 -3.02
C ILE A 41 -0.01 4.72 -2.54
N PRO A 42 -0.71 3.57 -2.50
CA PRO A 42 -2.06 3.55 -1.96
C PRO A 42 -1.97 4.02 -0.51
N GLY A 43 -2.63 5.14 -0.23
CA GLY A 43 -2.74 5.62 1.13
C GLY A 43 -3.30 4.49 1.98
N VAL A 44 -2.70 4.21 3.13
CA VAL A 44 -3.17 3.20 4.11
C VAL A 44 -4.56 3.58 4.64
N ALA A 45 -5.15 4.57 4.07
CA ALA A 45 -6.40 5.19 4.43
C ALA A 45 -7.52 4.88 3.46
N GLN A 46 -7.93 3.64 3.37
CA GLN A 46 -9.35 3.35 3.12
C GLN A 46 -10.26 4.03 4.18
N ARG A 47 -9.69 4.88 5.04
CA ARG A 47 -10.41 5.52 6.14
C ARG A 47 -10.28 7.04 6.24
N THR A 48 -9.29 7.73 5.62
CA THR A 48 -9.17 9.20 5.75
C THR A 48 -8.09 9.85 4.87
N GLY A 49 -7.58 9.27 3.80
CA GLY A 49 -6.48 9.88 3.10
C GLY A 49 -6.53 9.74 1.60
N ALA A 50 -5.85 10.65 0.92
CA ALA A 50 -5.62 10.60 -0.50
C ALA A 50 -4.73 9.41 -0.85
N THR A 51 -4.96 8.82 -2.01
CA THR A 51 -3.94 8.01 -2.68
C THR A 51 -2.92 8.96 -3.27
N THR A 52 -1.65 8.73 -2.98
CA THR A 52 -0.57 9.52 -3.56
C THR A 52 0.00 8.82 -4.78
N TYR A 53 0.24 9.59 -5.83
CA TYR A 53 0.92 9.15 -7.04
C TYR A 53 2.18 9.98 -7.20
N TYR A 54 3.29 9.33 -7.48
CA TYR A 54 4.56 9.97 -7.71
C TYR A 54 4.99 9.74 -9.15
N ILE A 55 5.38 10.79 -9.85
CA ILE A 55 5.78 10.76 -11.26
C ILE A 55 7.11 11.48 -11.37
N GLU A 56 8.06 10.87 -12.09
CA GLU A 56 9.27 11.55 -12.56
C GLU A 56 9.29 11.58 -14.07
N ILE A 57 9.60 12.77 -14.63
CA ILE A 57 9.70 13.02 -16.05
C ILE A 57 11.09 13.56 -16.34
N TYR A 58 11.85 12.89 -17.21
CA TYR A 58 13.14 13.41 -17.65
C TYR A 58 12.92 14.37 -18.82
N PRO A 59 13.38 15.65 -18.74
CA PRO A 59 12.98 16.69 -19.68
C PRO A 59 13.74 16.68 -21.00
N THR A 60 14.38 15.55 -21.37
CA THR A 60 15.11 15.36 -22.63
C THR A 60 14.52 14.17 -23.37
N PRO A 61 14.11 14.30 -24.64
CA PRO A 61 13.55 13.23 -25.44
C PRO A 61 14.49 12.03 -25.58
N TRP A 62 13.92 10.82 -25.68
CA TRP A 62 14.67 9.57 -25.84
C TRP A 62 15.67 9.62 -27.01
N ARG A 63 15.28 10.23 -28.16
CA ARG A 63 16.13 10.40 -29.35
C ARG A 63 17.40 11.21 -29.08
N GLU A 64 17.38 12.08 -28.06
CA GLU A 64 18.51 12.97 -27.72
C GLU A 64 19.42 12.36 -26.64
N LEU A 65 19.02 11.24 -26.02
CA LEU A 65 19.77 10.59 -24.94
C LEU A 65 20.92 9.70 -25.45
N GLY A 66 21.04 9.49 -26.76
CA GLY A 66 22.14 8.69 -27.34
C GLY A 66 22.20 7.25 -26.78
N GLY A 67 21.03 6.62 -26.49
CA GLY A 67 20.92 5.27 -25.92
C GLY A 67 21.11 5.19 -24.40
N LYS A 68 21.39 6.30 -23.73
CA LYS A 68 21.47 6.34 -22.26
C LYS A 68 20.07 6.33 -21.65
N ARG A 69 19.90 5.54 -20.57
CA ARG A 69 18.65 5.51 -19.82
C ARG A 69 18.79 6.35 -18.54
N PRO A 70 17.93 7.37 -18.34
CA PRO A 70 17.92 8.10 -17.09
C PRO A 70 17.45 7.20 -15.94
N VAL A 71 18.04 7.38 -14.77
CA VAL A 71 17.56 6.73 -13.54
C VAL A 71 16.50 7.63 -12.92
N LEU A 72 15.31 7.09 -12.75
CA LEU A 72 14.17 7.77 -12.15
C LEU A 72 13.84 7.15 -10.79
N ALA A 73 13.47 7.98 -9.81
CA ALA A 73 13.16 7.52 -8.48
C ALA A 73 11.74 6.92 -8.40
N LEU A 74 11.55 5.98 -7.46
CA LEU A 74 10.26 5.32 -7.19
C LEU A 74 9.44 6.01 -6.09
N SER A 75 10.03 6.94 -5.36
CA SER A 75 9.38 7.62 -4.22
C SER A 75 9.88 9.05 -4.10
N PRO A 76 9.01 9.99 -3.64
CA PRO A 76 9.40 11.38 -3.44
C PRO A 76 10.40 11.52 -2.31
N GLY A 77 11.44 12.31 -2.52
CA GLY A 77 12.33 12.79 -1.45
C GLY A 77 11.71 13.96 -0.70
N ILE A 78 11.88 14.01 0.62
CA ILE A 78 11.51 15.17 1.42
C ILE A 78 12.33 16.38 0.94
N GLY A 79 11.64 17.50 0.63
CA GLY A 79 12.28 18.70 0.08
C GLY A 79 12.71 18.60 -1.39
N ASP A 80 12.42 17.49 -2.08
CA ASP A 80 12.89 17.22 -3.44
C ASP A 80 11.74 17.01 -4.45
N VAL A 81 10.61 17.70 -4.26
CA VAL A 81 9.46 17.65 -5.16
C VAL A 81 9.28 18.99 -5.88
N ASP A 82 9.24 18.95 -7.22
CA ASP A 82 9.09 20.15 -8.05
C ASP A 82 7.64 20.65 -8.12
N MET A 83 6.68 19.71 -8.16
CA MET A 83 5.26 20.03 -8.23
C MET A 83 4.47 19.12 -7.30
N VAL A 84 3.61 19.72 -6.48
CA VAL A 84 2.60 19.01 -5.68
C VAL A 84 1.22 19.41 -6.18
N VAL A 85 0.37 18.40 -6.44
CA VAL A 85 -1.01 18.60 -6.92
C VAL A 85 -1.97 17.94 -5.93
N ALA A 86 -2.89 18.69 -5.35
CA ALA A 86 -3.84 18.19 -4.36
C ALA A 86 -5.29 18.45 -4.78
N SER A 87 -6.09 17.40 -4.81
CA SER A 87 -7.52 17.49 -5.17
C SER A 87 -8.38 18.16 -4.08
N GLU A 88 -7.82 18.28 -2.86
CA GLU A 88 -8.51 18.84 -1.69
C GLU A 88 -7.51 19.60 -0.81
N PHE A 89 -7.99 20.64 -0.11
CA PHE A 89 -7.11 21.59 0.58
C PHE A 89 -6.38 21.00 1.80
N LEU A 90 -6.98 20.06 2.51
CA LEU A 90 -6.33 19.38 3.62
C LEU A 90 -5.18 18.49 3.15
N GLU A 91 -5.28 17.90 1.95
CA GLU A 91 -4.19 17.11 1.37
C GLU A 91 -2.99 18.00 0.99
N ALA A 92 -3.25 19.23 0.54
CA ALA A 92 -2.18 20.22 0.38
C ALA A 92 -1.48 20.51 1.71
N GLY A 93 -2.25 20.71 2.79
CA GLY A 93 -1.70 20.86 4.14
C GLY A 93 -0.88 19.67 4.62
N ARG A 94 -1.31 18.45 4.29
CA ARG A 94 -0.56 17.22 4.60
C ARG A 94 0.75 17.12 3.82
N ALA A 95 0.75 17.52 2.56
CA ALA A 95 1.98 17.57 1.76
C ALA A 95 2.99 18.59 2.33
N VAL A 96 2.50 19.74 2.81
CA VAL A 96 3.33 20.73 3.54
C VAL A 96 3.87 20.12 4.83
N ALA A 97 3.02 19.52 5.65
CA ALA A 97 3.43 18.90 6.92
C ALA A 97 4.38 17.72 6.73
N GLY A 98 4.25 16.98 5.60
CA GLY A 98 5.15 15.90 5.20
C GLY A 98 6.50 16.37 4.66
N GLY A 99 6.71 17.68 4.52
CA GLY A 99 7.97 18.28 4.02
C GLY A 99 8.16 18.13 2.50
N PHE A 100 7.12 17.78 1.75
CA PHE A 100 7.19 17.66 0.29
C PHE A 100 7.05 19.01 -0.43
N VAL A 101 6.54 20.03 0.26
CA VAL A 101 6.38 21.39 -0.25
C VAL A 101 7.43 22.28 0.41
N THR A 102 8.29 22.90 -0.41
CA THR A 102 9.36 23.78 0.08
C THR A 102 9.38 25.10 -0.69
N PRO A 103 9.72 26.21 0.01
CA PRO A 103 9.71 27.56 -0.60
C PRO A 103 10.78 27.75 -1.67
N GLU A 104 11.82 26.93 -1.68
CA GLU A 104 12.89 27.01 -2.65
C GLU A 104 12.55 26.34 -3.99
N ARG A 105 11.61 25.37 -3.96
CA ARG A 105 11.47 24.48 -5.09
C ARG A 105 10.02 24.25 -5.55
N THR A 106 9.09 24.02 -4.66
CA THR A 106 7.82 23.41 -4.99
C THR A 106 6.78 24.40 -5.52
N LEU A 107 6.22 24.09 -6.71
CA LEU A 107 4.96 24.65 -7.18
C LEU A 107 3.82 23.81 -6.57
N LEU A 108 2.93 24.44 -5.81
CA LEU A 108 1.74 23.79 -5.25
C LEU A 108 0.49 24.16 -6.06
N ILE A 109 -0.19 23.17 -6.61
CA ILE A 109 -1.49 23.30 -7.29
C ILE A 109 -2.53 22.60 -6.42
N ALA A 110 -3.49 23.30 -5.86
CA ALA A 110 -4.45 22.68 -4.95
C ALA A 110 -5.86 23.25 -5.09
N SER A 111 -6.84 22.35 -4.91
CA SER A 111 -8.22 22.77 -4.73
C SER A 111 -8.41 23.44 -3.37
N THR A 112 -9.12 24.56 -3.35
CA THR A 112 -9.58 25.18 -2.10
C THR A 112 -10.83 24.49 -1.53
N HIS A 113 -11.43 23.58 -2.30
CA HIS A 113 -12.52 22.73 -1.83
C HIS A 113 -12.09 21.94 -0.59
N ARG A 114 -13.00 21.83 0.39
CA ARG A 114 -12.78 21.13 1.65
C ARG A 114 -13.70 19.92 1.76
N SER A 115 -13.12 18.75 1.71
CA SER A 115 -13.78 17.51 2.16
C SER A 115 -13.41 17.28 3.62
N HIS A 116 -14.36 17.55 4.54
CA HIS A 116 -14.08 17.41 5.97
C HIS A 116 -13.62 15.99 6.30
N ALA A 117 -12.43 15.88 6.88
CA ALA A 117 -11.90 14.62 7.37
C ALA A 117 -12.84 14.01 8.43
N ILE A 118 -12.80 12.68 8.59
CA ILE A 118 -13.63 12.02 9.62
C ILE A 118 -13.34 12.59 11.00
N ALA A 119 -12.09 12.98 11.30
CA ALA A 119 -11.72 13.62 12.55
C ALA A 119 -12.44 14.97 12.76
N GLU A 120 -12.62 15.76 11.71
CA GLU A 120 -13.35 17.04 11.76
C GLU A 120 -14.85 16.81 11.94
N LYS A 121 -15.43 15.80 11.26
CA LYS A 121 -16.85 15.44 11.37
C LYS A 121 -17.24 14.85 12.72
N MET A 122 -16.27 14.32 13.47
CA MET A 122 -16.49 13.61 14.75
C MET A 122 -16.19 14.47 15.97
N ALA A 123 -15.73 15.70 15.81
CA ALA A 123 -15.48 16.60 16.92
C ALA A 123 -16.79 17.03 17.59
N MET A 124 -16.84 16.98 18.92
CA MET A 124 -17.96 17.45 19.74
C MET A 124 -17.99 18.98 19.86
N GLY A 125 -17.67 19.70 18.84
CA GLY A 125 -17.59 21.14 18.70
C GLY A 125 -17.19 21.49 17.28
N ASP A 126 -16.71 22.70 17.02
CA ASP A 126 -16.13 23.04 15.71
C ASP A 126 -14.74 22.41 15.59
N GLY A 127 -14.72 21.15 15.15
CA GLY A 127 -13.49 20.37 14.92
C GLY A 127 -12.83 20.63 13.57
N ARG A 128 -13.29 21.62 12.81
CA ARG A 128 -12.75 21.95 11.50
C ARG A 128 -11.35 22.54 11.64
N PHE A 129 -10.41 22.03 10.88
CA PHE A 129 -9.12 22.68 10.73
C PHE A 129 -9.31 24.08 10.17
N ASP A 130 -8.70 25.05 10.79
CA ASP A 130 -8.79 26.45 10.35
C ASP A 130 -8.19 26.61 8.94
N THR A 131 -9.04 27.00 8.00
CA THR A 131 -8.67 27.23 6.60
C THR A 131 -7.64 28.37 6.48
N ALA A 132 -7.71 29.37 7.36
CA ALA A 132 -6.74 30.47 7.36
C ALA A 132 -5.34 29.99 7.73
N SER A 133 -5.23 29.09 8.73
CA SER A 133 -3.97 28.49 9.13
C SER A 133 -3.39 27.60 8.00
N LEU A 134 -4.22 26.84 7.28
CA LEU A 134 -3.78 26.08 6.13
C LEU A 134 -3.28 26.96 4.99
N THR A 135 -4.01 28.04 4.70
CA THR A 135 -3.60 29.02 3.70
C THR A 135 -2.28 29.69 4.05
N ALA A 136 -2.12 30.08 5.32
CA ALA A 136 -0.86 30.65 5.81
C ALA A 136 0.31 29.64 5.69
N ALA A 137 0.07 28.37 6.01
CA ALA A 137 1.07 27.31 5.84
C ALA A 137 1.47 27.11 4.37
N VAL A 138 0.50 27.09 3.45
CA VAL A 138 0.77 27.00 2.00
C VAL A 138 1.58 28.20 1.53
N ASN A 139 1.15 29.42 1.86
CA ASN A 139 1.83 30.66 1.46
C ASN A 139 3.28 30.75 1.98
N LYS A 140 3.54 30.20 3.16
CA LYS A 140 4.87 30.19 3.77
C LYS A 140 5.80 29.14 3.17
N ASN A 141 5.27 27.98 2.79
CA ASN A 141 6.08 26.81 2.45
C ASN A 141 6.10 26.47 0.95
N ALA A 142 5.28 27.09 0.10
CA ALA A 142 5.35 26.89 -1.34
C ALA A 142 6.18 28.00 -2.02
N ARG A 143 7.02 27.64 -3.00
CA ARG A 143 7.71 28.61 -3.85
C ARG A 143 6.70 29.47 -4.63
N SER A 144 5.69 28.83 -5.15
CA SER A 144 4.54 29.45 -5.80
C SER A 144 3.34 28.51 -5.69
N HIS A 145 2.14 29.04 -5.80
CA HIS A 145 0.94 28.22 -5.70
C HIS A 145 -0.14 28.70 -6.66
N VAL A 146 -1.02 27.74 -7.03
CA VAL A 146 -2.27 27.96 -7.78
C VAL A 146 -3.39 27.36 -6.96
N LEU A 147 -4.27 28.21 -6.45
CA LEU A 147 -5.36 27.82 -5.54
C LEU A 147 -6.69 28.30 -6.10
N PHE A 148 -7.62 27.40 -6.36
CA PHE A 148 -9.01 27.68 -6.71
C PHE A 148 -9.91 26.49 -6.38
N ASP A 149 -11.22 26.70 -6.38
CA ASP A 149 -12.16 25.60 -6.12
C ASP A 149 -12.30 24.72 -7.38
N MET A 150 -11.57 23.61 -7.40
CA MET A 150 -11.55 22.67 -8.53
C MET A 150 -12.83 21.83 -8.60
N ASP A 151 -13.50 21.60 -7.47
CA ASP A 151 -14.76 20.85 -7.43
C ASP A 151 -15.91 21.69 -8.02
N ALA A 152 -15.98 22.98 -7.68
CA ALA A 152 -16.91 23.91 -8.29
C ALA A 152 -16.67 24.03 -9.80
N ALA A 153 -15.41 24.13 -10.25
CA ALA A 153 -15.05 24.20 -11.66
C ALA A 153 -15.43 22.88 -12.40
N ALA A 154 -15.18 21.72 -11.79
CA ALA A 154 -15.55 20.41 -12.34
C ALA A 154 -17.07 20.26 -12.48
N THR A 155 -17.81 20.67 -11.44
CA THR A 155 -19.29 20.67 -11.44
C THR A 155 -19.86 21.55 -12.55
N ALA A 156 -19.36 22.78 -12.69
CA ALA A 156 -19.78 23.72 -13.74
C ALA A 156 -19.48 23.17 -15.15
N ALA A 157 -18.33 22.52 -15.34
CA ALA A 157 -17.95 21.90 -16.60
C ALA A 157 -18.66 20.55 -16.87
N ARG A 158 -19.40 20.01 -15.91
CA ARG A 158 -19.96 18.64 -15.93
C ARG A 158 -18.87 17.62 -16.27
N ALA A 159 -17.77 17.66 -15.52
CA ALA A 159 -16.59 16.85 -15.69
C ALA A 159 -16.09 16.31 -14.35
N MET A 160 -15.10 15.43 -14.38
CA MET A 160 -14.43 14.95 -13.18
C MET A 160 -13.32 15.92 -12.76
N VAL A 161 -13.08 16.04 -11.45
CA VAL A 161 -12.07 16.95 -10.87
C VAL A 161 -10.64 16.68 -11.39
N ASN A 162 -10.31 15.42 -11.69
CA ASN A 162 -9.01 15.05 -12.26
C ASN A 162 -8.72 15.74 -13.60
N SER A 163 -9.73 15.98 -14.43
CA SER A 163 -9.56 16.72 -15.69
C SER A 163 -9.31 18.22 -15.47
N VAL A 164 -9.93 18.80 -14.44
CA VAL A 164 -9.66 20.18 -14.00
C VAL A 164 -8.24 20.31 -13.45
N MET A 165 -7.80 19.32 -12.63
CA MET A 165 -6.43 19.26 -12.13
C MET A 165 -5.41 19.21 -13.27
N LEU A 166 -5.65 18.38 -14.30
CA LEU A 166 -4.77 18.31 -15.47
C LEU A 166 -4.69 19.64 -16.22
N GLY A 167 -5.83 20.36 -16.35
CA GLY A 167 -5.85 21.69 -16.93
C GLY A 167 -4.99 22.69 -16.15
N ALA A 168 -5.08 22.68 -14.82
CA ALA A 168 -4.26 23.52 -13.96
C ALA A 168 -2.76 23.18 -14.04
N ILE A 169 -2.41 21.89 -14.16
CA ILE A 169 -1.03 21.44 -14.40
C ILE A 169 -0.51 22.00 -15.73
N ALA A 170 -1.29 21.88 -16.80
CA ALA A 170 -0.92 22.37 -18.12
C ALA A 170 -0.73 23.90 -18.15
N ALA A 171 -1.66 24.63 -17.52
CA ALA A 171 -1.60 26.10 -17.43
C ALA A 171 -0.40 26.60 -16.61
N SER A 172 0.08 25.82 -15.65
CA SER A 172 1.22 26.19 -14.82
C SER A 172 2.54 26.26 -15.59
N GLY A 173 2.64 25.60 -16.73
CA GLY A 173 3.88 25.48 -17.50
C GLY A 173 5.01 24.73 -16.78
N GLY A 174 4.71 24.04 -15.67
CA GLY A 174 5.68 23.34 -14.83
C GLY A 174 6.19 22.02 -15.42
N LEU A 175 5.54 21.51 -16.47
CA LEU A 175 5.94 20.28 -17.16
C LEU A 175 6.36 20.55 -18.61
N PRO A 176 7.34 19.82 -19.17
CA PRO A 176 7.90 20.06 -20.50
C PRO A 176 7.04 19.42 -21.60
N MET A 177 5.72 19.62 -21.53
CA MET A 177 4.75 19.08 -22.48
C MET A 177 3.80 20.17 -22.95
N SER A 178 3.41 20.12 -24.22
CA SER A 178 2.46 21.10 -24.77
C SER A 178 1.02 20.82 -24.35
N THR A 179 0.17 21.84 -24.39
CA THR A 179 -1.26 21.73 -24.11
C THR A 179 -1.93 20.69 -25.02
N GLU A 180 -1.52 20.65 -26.30
CA GLU A 180 -2.03 19.70 -27.29
C GLU A 180 -1.70 18.24 -26.92
N ALA A 181 -0.53 17.99 -26.30
CA ALA A 181 -0.15 16.65 -25.84
C ALA A 181 -1.09 16.15 -24.71
N PHE A 182 -1.45 17.03 -23.78
CA PHE A 182 -2.43 16.73 -22.73
C PHE A 182 -3.84 16.50 -23.31
N GLU A 183 -4.30 17.37 -24.20
CA GLU A 183 -5.59 17.17 -24.86
C GLU A 183 -5.65 15.86 -25.67
N ALA A 184 -4.55 15.52 -26.37
CA ALA A 184 -4.48 14.28 -27.11
C ALA A 184 -4.48 13.03 -26.21
N ALA A 185 -3.91 13.13 -24.99
CA ALA A 185 -3.99 12.08 -23.99
C ALA A 185 -5.43 11.87 -23.50
N ILE A 186 -6.18 12.96 -23.25
CA ILE A 186 -7.60 12.89 -22.87
C ILE A 186 -8.44 12.27 -23.99
N ARG A 187 -8.21 12.69 -25.26
CA ARG A 187 -8.98 12.18 -26.42
C ARG A 187 -8.83 10.69 -26.64
N ALA A 188 -7.71 10.10 -26.25
CA ALA A 188 -7.48 8.67 -26.33
C ALA A 188 -8.26 7.85 -25.30
N GLY A 189 -8.83 8.49 -24.27
CA GLY A 189 -9.54 7.87 -23.17
C GLY A 189 -11.06 7.86 -23.34
N LYS A 190 -11.74 7.27 -22.33
CA LYS A 190 -13.21 7.29 -22.24
C LYS A 190 -13.71 8.69 -21.81
N SER A 191 -14.95 9.03 -22.21
CA SER A 191 -15.61 10.30 -21.84
C SER A 191 -14.80 11.56 -22.21
N SER A 192 -14.13 11.53 -23.35
CA SER A 192 -13.19 12.55 -23.80
C SER A 192 -13.77 13.96 -23.80
N ASP A 193 -15.00 14.16 -24.28
CA ASP A 193 -15.63 15.48 -24.38
C ASP A 193 -15.87 16.13 -23.01
N ALA A 194 -16.35 15.36 -22.03
CA ALA A 194 -16.52 15.85 -20.67
C ALA A 194 -15.17 16.21 -20.04
N ASN A 195 -14.18 15.36 -20.20
CA ASN A 195 -12.85 15.57 -19.66
C ASN A 195 -12.12 16.76 -20.34
N LEU A 196 -12.32 16.97 -21.64
CA LEU A 196 -11.80 18.17 -22.33
C LEU A 196 -12.46 19.46 -21.85
N ARG A 197 -13.77 19.45 -21.54
CA ARG A 197 -14.43 20.62 -20.91
C ARG A 197 -13.83 20.90 -19.53
N GLY A 198 -13.64 19.86 -18.70
CA GLY A 198 -13.00 19.99 -17.39
C GLY A 198 -11.55 20.49 -17.49
N PHE A 199 -10.78 19.96 -18.43
CA PHE A 199 -9.42 20.42 -18.71
C PHE A 199 -9.36 21.92 -19.06
N ARG A 200 -10.21 22.38 -19.96
CA ARG A 200 -10.29 23.82 -20.32
C ARG A 200 -10.70 24.69 -19.15
N ALA A 201 -11.70 24.27 -18.39
CA ALA A 201 -12.13 25.00 -17.21
C ALA A 201 -11.00 25.11 -16.16
N GLY A 202 -10.24 24.04 -15.94
CA GLY A 202 -9.09 24.06 -15.04
C GLY A 202 -7.95 24.92 -15.56
N PHE A 203 -7.69 24.87 -16.85
CA PHE A 203 -6.68 25.70 -17.52
C PHE A 203 -6.99 27.20 -17.38
N GLU A 204 -8.21 27.61 -17.70
CA GLU A 204 -8.67 29.00 -17.61
C GLU A 204 -8.67 29.49 -16.15
N ALA A 205 -9.18 28.69 -15.20
CA ALA A 205 -9.21 29.05 -13.80
C ALA A 205 -7.79 29.20 -13.21
N ALA A 206 -6.86 28.36 -13.60
CA ALA A 206 -5.47 28.46 -13.16
C ALA A 206 -4.77 29.72 -13.72
N LEU A 207 -5.04 30.12 -14.95
CA LEU A 207 -4.51 31.37 -15.51
C LEU A 207 -5.06 32.61 -14.79
N GLN A 208 -6.33 32.57 -14.36
CA GLN A 208 -6.95 33.64 -13.57
C GLN A 208 -6.43 33.71 -12.13
N SER A 209 -6.05 32.54 -11.58
CA SER A 209 -5.45 32.41 -10.25
C SER A 209 -3.93 32.62 -10.34
N ALA A 210 -3.48 33.80 -10.81
CA ALA A 210 -2.06 34.09 -11.05
C ALA A 210 -1.16 33.55 -9.93
N PRO A 211 -0.02 32.89 -10.22
CA PRO A 211 0.85 32.32 -9.21
C PRO A 211 1.34 33.43 -8.29
N THR A 212 0.89 33.39 -7.02
CA THR A 212 1.35 34.33 -6.01
C THR A 212 2.76 33.91 -5.60
N LEU A 213 3.77 34.68 -6.01
CA LEU A 213 5.13 34.49 -5.55
C LEU A 213 5.20 34.84 -4.06
N SER A 214 5.75 33.96 -3.25
CA SER A 214 6.04 34.25 -1.84
C SER A 214 6.95 35.47 -1.73
N ALA A 215 6.61 36.42 -0.88
CA ALA A 215 7.28 37.72 -0.73
C ALA A 215 8.74 37.68 -0.27
N SER A 216 9.38 36.51 -0.20
CA SER A 216 10.73 36.31 0.34
C SER A 216 11.76 35.74 -0.66
N SER A 217 11.51 35.74 -1.96
CA SER A 217 12.52 35.27 -2.92
C SER A 217 12.88 36.32 -3.95
N PRO A 218 14.17 36.71 -4.07
CA PRO A 218 14.65 37.44 -5.23
C PRO A 218 14.59 36.53 -6.45
N SER A 219 14.07 37.04 -7.56
CA SER A 219 13.99 36.33 -8.83
C SER A 219 15.34 35.73 -9.21
N PRO A 220 15.46 34.40 -9.39
CA PRO A 220 16.65 33.87 -10.04
C PRO A 220 16.35 33.73 -11.53
N ARG A 221 17.04 34.54 -12.31
CA ARG A 221 17.40 34.14 -13.67
C ARG A 221 18.11 32.80 -13.56
N LEU A 222 17.74 31.83 -14.40
CA LEU A 222 18.43 30.56 -14.56
C LEU A 222 19.96 30.79 -14.64
N PRO A 223 20.78 30.29 -13.72
CA PRO A 223 22.21 30.26 -13.91
C PRO A 223 22.56 28.99 -14.66
N LEU A 224 23.01 29.14 -15.89
CA LEU A 224 23.88 28.19 -16.55
C LEU A 224 25.13 27.96 -15.69
N GLY A 225 25.26 26.74 -15.16
CA GLY A 225 26.55 26.12 -14.86
C GLY A 225 27.34 26.58 -13.66
N ARG A 226 27.44 25.70 -12.66
CA ARG A 226 28.70 25.40 -11.99
C ARG A 226 28.79 23.93 -11.64
N SER A 227 29.79 23.29 -12.20
CA SER A 227 30.26 21.96 -11.91
C SER A 227 30.70 21.79 -10.46
N ARG A 228 30.31 20.69 -9.80
CA ARG A 228 30.97 20.16 -8.60
C ARG A 228 31.84 18.96 -9.01
N PRO A 229 33.01 18.81 -8.40
CA PRO A 229 33.94 17.75 -8.76
C PRO A 229 33.49 16.38 -8.28
N SER A 230 33.76 15.40 -9.13
CA SER A 230 33.64 13.97 -8.86
C SER A 230 34.61 13.56 -7.72
N SER A 231 34.09 12.91 -6.69
CA SER A 231 34.90 12.03 -5.86
C SER A 231 34.42 10.59 -6.03
N THR A 232 35.27 9.83 -6.66
CA THR A 232 35.24 8.38 -6.70
C THR A 232 35.42 7.82 -5.31
N GLY A 233 34.54 6.90 -4.92
CA GLY A 233 34.68 6.12 -3.69
C GLY A 233 33.66 5.01 -3.67
N TYR A 234 34.06 3.81 -4.06
CA TYR A 234 33.34 2.57 -3.84
C TYR A 234 33.24 2.33 -2.34
N GLY A 235 32.03 2.10 -1.84
CA GLY A 235 31.77 1.65 -0.48
C GLY A 235 30.46 0.91 -0.45
N GLU A 236 30.53 -0.42 -0.39
CA GLU A 236 29.42 -1.29 -0.07
C GLU A 236 28.90 -0.93 1.34
N GLY A 237 27.60 -0.65 1.47
CA GLY A 237 26.98 -0.35 2.75
C GLY A 237 25.51 -0.71 2.73
N ARG A 238 25.18 -1.83 3.35
CA ARG A 238 23.84 -2.21 3.79
C ARG A 238 23.22 -1.06 4.58
N GLY A 239 21.98 -0.69 4.27
CA GLY A 239 21.24 0.30 5.03
C GLY A 239 19.77 -0.04 5.08
N GLU A 240 19.36 -0.68 6.16
CA GLU A 240 17.97 -0.77 6.59
C GLU A 240 17.47 0.63 6.93
N GLY A 241 16.42 1.10 6.25
CA GLY A 241 15.78 2.39 6.52
C GLY A 241 14.94 2.34 7.79
N ALA A 242 15.50 2.77 8.91
CA ALA A 242 14.75 3.10 10.11
C ALA A 242 14.15 4.50 9.97
N PHE A 243 12.89 4.66 10.37
CA PHE A 243 12.21 5.94 10.45
C PHE A 243 12.90 6.84 11.50
N PRO A 244 13.15 8.12 11.24
CA PRO A 244 13.73 9.01 12.22
C PRO A 244 12.74 9.31 13.35
N GLN A 245 13.15 9.03 14.58
CA GLN A 245 12.48 9.50 15.80
C GLN A 245 12.76 10.99 15.97
N ALA A 246 11.73 11.74 16.33
CA ALA A 246 11.84 13.15 16.67
C ALA A 246 12.75 13.33 17.89
N GLN A 247 13.74 14.20 17.75
CA GLN A 247 14.61 14.59 18.86
C GLN A 247 13.84 15.47 19.86
N THR A 248 13.77 15.00 21.09
CA THR A 248 13.28 15.77 22.25
C THR A 248 14.40 16.63 22.79
N GLY A 249 14.12 17.92 23.03
CA GLY A 249 14.97 18.87 23.75
C GLY A 249 15.04 18.58 25.26
N PRO A 250 15.81 19.36 26.06
CA PRO A 250 16.49 18.89 27.25
C PRO A 250 15.59 18.59 28.45
N GLN A 251 15.99 17.54 29.16
CA GLN A 251 15.38 16.98 30.36
C GLN A 251 15.36 17.95 31.54
N ALA A 252 14.20 18.16 32.14
CA ALA A 252 14.08 18.58 33.54
C ALA A 252 13.96 17.33 34.41
N GLN A 253 14.93 17.12 35.28
CA GLN A 253 14.91 16.07 36.29
C GLN A 253 13.86 16.37 37.35
N THR A 254 12.84 15.55 37.50
CA THR A 254 12.09 15.40 38.75
C THR A 254 12.12 13.96 39.19
N ARG A 255 12.56 13.79 40.45
CA ARG A 255 12.63 12.53 41.17
C ARG A 255 11.24 11.91 41.39
N GLY A 256 11.16 10.60 41.12
CA GLY A 256 10.59 9.61 41.99
C GLY A 256 9.10 9.56 42.19
N GLU A 257 8.52 8.57 41.52
CA GLU A 257 7.60 7.60 42.15
C GLU A 257 7.41 6.46 41.16
N ALA A 258 7.82 5.25 41.57
CA ALA A 258 7.61 4.05 40.81
C ALA A 258 6.12 3.71 40.78
N PRO A 259 5.50 3.46 39.60
CA PRO A 259 4.14 2.95 39.57
C PRO A 259 4.15 1.51 40.10
N SER A 260 3.28 1.25 41.06
CA SER A 260 2.99 -0.06 41.62
C SER A 260 2.71 -1.08 40.52
N PRO A 261 3.19 -2.32 40.61
CA PRO A 261 2.93 -3.35 39.64
C PRO A 261 1.46 -3.75 39.72
N ILE A 262 0.67 -3.33 38.75
CA ILE A 262 -0.62 -3.95 38.48
C ILE A 262 -0.31 -5.40 38.10
N LEU A 263 -0.66 -6.32 38.98
CA LEU A 263 -0.59 -7.77 38.77
C LEU A 263 -1.41 -8.14 37.52
N SER A 264 -0.78 -8.09 36.37
CA SER A 264 -1.29 -8.68 35.14
C SER A 264 -1.04 -10.20 35.20
N PRO A 265 -1.95 -11.03 34.68
CA PRO A 265 -1.74 -12.48 34.55
C PRO A 265 -0.63 -12.86 33.56
N GLN A 266 0.36 -12.01 33.37
CA GLN A 266 1.41 -12.14 32.37
C GLN A 266 2.68 -12.86 32.86
N ALA A 267 2.89 -12.97 34.15
CA ALA A 267 4.13 -13.55 34.70
C ALA A 267 4.34 -15.03 34.29
N GLY A 268 3.27 -15.85 34.26
CA GLY A 268 3.35 -17.23 33.78
C GLY A 268 3.42 -17.39 32.26
N ARG A 269 2.98 -16.38 31.50
CA ARG A 269 3.07 -16.37 30.03
C ARG A 269 4.43 -15.92 29.54
N GLY A 270 5.14 -15.09 30.31
CA GLY A 270 6.47 -14.59 29.98
C GLY A 270 7.52 -15.70 29.98
N ALA A 271 7.54 -16.56 31.01
CA ALA A 271 8.46 -17.68 31.11
C ALA A 271 8.25 -18.71 29.97
N ALA A 272 7.02 -19.14 29.75
CA ALA A 272 6.69 -20.09 28.68
C ALA A 272 6.88 -19.51 27.25
N CYS A 273 6.80 -18.18 27.08
CA CYS A 273 7.18 -17.52 25.82
C CYS A 273 8.71 -17.51 25.65
N GLY A 274 9.48 -17.31 26.74
CA GLY A 274 10.95 -17.38 26.74
C GLY A 274 11.47 -18.73 26.28
N ASP A 275 10.82 -19.83 26.71
CA ASP A 275 11.19 -21.18 26.26
C ASP A 275 11.00 -21.36 24.75
N LEU A 276 9.88 -20.91 24.18
CA LEU A 276 9.66 -20.96 22.72
C LEU A 276 10.61 -20.01 21.97
N GLU A 277 10.94 -18.86 22.54
CA GLU A 277 11.90 -17.92 21.94
C GLU A 277 13.33 -18.49 21.94
N SER A 278 13.70 -19.30 22.95
CA SER A 278 14.98 -19.99 22.96
C SER A 278 15.06 -21.07 21.89
N GLU A 279 13.97 -21.80 21.63
CA GLU A 279 13.88 -22.77 20.54
C GLU A 279 14.06 -22.14 19.15
N ALA A 280 13.78 -20.85 18.99
CA ALA A 280 13.98 -20.16 17.73
C ALA A 280 15.45 -20.14 17.28
N ALA A 281 16.40 -20.33 18.21
CA ALA A 281 17.82 -20.38 17.88
C ALA A 281 18.17 -21.52 16.89
N ARG A 282 17.40 -22.61 16.87
CA ARG A 282 17.58 -23.73 15.93
C ARG A 282 17.42 -23.33 14.45
N PHE A 283 16.78 -22.19 14.17
CA PHE A 283 16.58 -21.69 12.80
C PHE A 283 17.74 -20.79 12.31
N GLY A 284 18.85 -20.74 13.03
CA GLY A 284 20.08 -20.08 12.59
C GLY A 284 19.89 -18.61 12.22
N THR A 285 20.21 -18.25 10.98
CA THR A 285 20.11 -16.88 10.46
C THR A 285 18.67 -16.32 10.43
N ALA A 286 17.64 -17.16 10.54
CA ALA A 286 16.24 -16.74 10.59
C ALA A 286 15.69 -16.60 12.02
N ALA A 287 16.51 -16.83 13.07
CA ALA A 287 16.06 -16.86 14.46
C ALA A 287 15.42 -15.56 14.94
N ASP A 288 15.86 -14.41 14.45
CA ASP A 288 15.32 -13.09 14.76
C ASP A 288 13.87 -12.93 14.28
N ILE A 289 13.62 -13.25 13.03
CA ILE A 289 12.26 -13.16 12.44
C ILE A 289 11.32 -14.23 13.03
N VAL A 290 11.85 -15.41 13.38
CA VAL A 290 11.08 -16.47 14.04
C VAL A 290 10.63 -16.00 15.43
N ARG A 291 11.51 -15.38 16.24
CA ARG A 291 11.13 -14.80 17.55
C ARG A 291 10.05 -13.74 17.42
N GLU A 292 10.15 -12.86 16.43
CA GLU A 292 9.11 -11.85 16.19
C GLU A 292 7.78 -12.49 15.80
N GLY A 293 7.80 -13.51 14.95
CA GLY A 293 6.63 -14.33 14.62
C GLY A 293 6.00 -14.98 15.86
N LEU A 294 6.79 -15.54 16.76
CA LEU A 294 6.31 -16.13 18.02
C LEU A 294 5.58 -15.10 18.88
N ARG A 295 6.19 -13.93 19.14
CA ARG A 295 5.59 -12.85 19.92
C ARG A 295 4.26 -12.41 19.31
N ARG A 296 4.23 -12.24 18.00
CA ARG A 296 3.02 -11.90 17.26
C ARG A 296 1.91 -12.92 17.46
N LEU A 297 2.22 -14.21 17.37
CA LEU A 297 1.23 -15.29 17.45
C LEU A 297 0.75 -15.57 18.88
N VAL A 298 1.61 -15.41 19.89
CA VAL A 298 1.21 -15.41 21.29
C VAL A 298 0.23 -14.25 21.58
N ALA A 299 0.54 -13.06 21.05
CA ALA A 299 -0.35 -11.90 21.17
C ALA A 299 -1.66 -12.09 20.39
N TYR A 300 -1.63 -12.74 19.23
CA TYR A 300 -2.78 -12.99 18.38
C TYR A 300 -3.72 -14.06 18.95
N GLN A 301 -3.18 -15.20 19.43
CA GLN A 301 -3.98 -16.32 19.92
C GLN A 301 -3.48 -16.82 21.28
N ASP A 302 -2.46 -17.64 21.32
CA ASP A 302 -1.90 -18.23 22.53
C ASP A 302 -0.56 -18.95 22.24
N LEU A 303 0.05 -19.52 23.30
CA LEU A 303 1.31 -20.28 23.21
C LEU A 303 1.20 -21.54 22.34
N ARG A 304 0.03 -22.21 22.35
CA ARG A 304 -0.18 -23.42 21.53
C ARG A 304 -0.15 -23.07 20.04
N TYR A 305 -0.72 -21.94 19.69
CA TYR A 305 -0.71 -21.44 18.31
C TYR A 305 0.68 -20.99 17.86
N ALA A 306 1.45 -20.40 18.76
CA ALA A 306 2.86 -20.10 18.52
C ALA A 306 3.72 -21.37 18.40
N ARG A 307 3.41 -22.43 19.15
CA ARG A 307 4.04 -23.74 18.98
C ARG A 307 3.78 -24.34 17.60
N LEU A 308 2.53 -24.31 17.13
CA LEU A 308 2.15 -24.76 15.79
C LEU A 308 2.97 -24.06 14.68
N TYR A 309 3.33 -22.79 14.89
CA TYR A 309 4.18 -22.06 13.96
C TYR A 309 5.60 -22.66 13.89
N LEU A 310 6.21 -22.98 15.02
CA LEU A 310 7.53 -23.66 15.05
C LEU A 310 7.46 -25.05 14.40
N ASP A 311 6.40 -25.79 14.66
CA ASP A 311 6.20 -27.13 14.11
C ASP A 311 6.08 -27.10 12.58
N ARG A 312 5.43 -26.06 12.04
CA ARG A 312 5.32 -25.82 10.59
C ARG A 312 6.63 -25.37 9.94
N LEU A 313 7.46 -24.64 10.67
CA LEU A 313 8.76 -24.20 10.16
C LEU A 313 9.82 -25.30 10.17
N ALA A 314 9.70 -26.30 11.02
CA ALA A 314 10.70 -27.36 11.11
C ALA A 314 10.92 -28.08 9.76
N PRO A 315 9.91 -28.61 9.05
CA PRO A 315 10.11 -29.24 7.75
C PRO A 315 10.61 -28.27 6.66
N ILE A 316 10.29 -26.96 6.79
CA ILE A 316 10.82 -25.94 5.87
C ILE A 316 12.33 -25.72 6.10
N ALA A 317 12.79 -25.75 7.36
CA ALA A 317 14.21 -25.65 7.69
C ALA A 317 15.02 -26.84 7.11
N GLU A 318 14.45 -28.04 7.17
CA GLU A 318 15.04 -29.21 6.54
C GLU A 318 15.07 -29.09 5.01
N ALA A 319 14.01 -28.55 4.41
CA ALA A 319 13.93 -28.29 2.98
C ALA A 319 14.93 -27.21 2.53
N ASP A 320 15.11 -26.14 3.31
CA ASP A 320 16.11 -25.09 3.10
C ASP A 320 17.53 -25.68 3.09
N ALA A 321 17.86 -26.49 4.10
CA ALA A 321 19.16 -27.13 4.20
C ALA A 321 19.44 -28.05 3.00
N ARG A 322 18.48 -28.90 2.59
CA ARG A 322 18.61 -29.78 1.43
C ARG A 322 18.74 -29.01 0.11
N ALA A 323 18.05 -27.90 -0.03
CA ALA A 323 18.09 -27.05 -1.23
C ALA A 323 19.30 -26.09 -1.25
N GLY A 324 20.13 -26.06 -0.20
CA GLY A 324 21.29 -25.18 -0.07
C GLY A 324 20.92 -23.69 -0.02
N ALA A 325 19.72 -23.35 0.47
CA ALA A 325 19.21 -22.00 0.46
C ALA A 325 19.74 -21.12 1.62
N GLN A 326 20.61 -21.66 2.47
CA GLN A 326 21.36 -20.95 3.52
C GLN A 326 20.50 -20.15 4.51
N GLY A 327 19.33 -20.68 4.86
CA GLY A 327 18.38 -20.05 5.78
C GLY A 327 17.48 -18.97 5.13
N ARG A 328 17.66 -18.66 3.86
CA ARG A 328 16.85 -17.64 3.14
C ARG A 328 15.41 -18.07 2.98
N LEU A 329 15.18 -19.34 2.62
CA LEU A 329 13.83 -19.87 2.47
C LEU A 329 13.09 -19.87 3.82
N VAL A 330 13.72 -20.36 4.88
CA VAL A 330 13.14 -20.34 6.24
C VAL A 330 12.78 -18.92 6.66
N ARG A 331 13.67 -17.96 6.41
CA ARG A 331 13.47 -16.56 6.80
C ARG A 331 12.21 -15.96 6.14
N GLU A 332 12.05 -16.16 4.82
CA GLU A 332 10.89 -15.63 4.10
C GLU A 332 9.60 -16.38 4.46
N VAL A 333 9.67 -17.70 4.56
CA VAL A 333 8.51 -18.49 5.01
C VAL A 333 8.12 -18.11 6.44
N ALA A 334 9.06 -17.93 7.36
CA ALA A 334 8.78 -17.51 8.73
C ALA A 334 8.00 -16.17 8.77
N ARG A 335 8.47 -15.19 7.98
CA ARG A 335 7.79 -13.89 7.86
C ARG A 335 6.36 -14.04 7.37
N HIS A 336 6.17 -14.70 6.25
CA HIS A 336 4.87 -14.84 5.61
C HIS A 336 3.93 -15.76 6.41
N LEU A 337 4.43 -16.82 7.00
CA LEU A 337 3.65 -17.72 7.84
C LEU A 337 3.10 -17.01 9.09
N ALA A 338 3.93 -16.19 9.76
CA ALA A 338 3.48 -15.41 10.91
C ALA A 338 2.35 -14.42 10.52
N LEU A 339 2.45 -13.80 9.34
CA LEU A 339 1.41 -12.91 8.82
C LEU A 339 0.13 -13.69 8.48
N ARG A 340 0.23 -14.80 7.76
CA ARG A 340 -0.91 -15.65 7.39
C ARG A 340 -1.59 -16.28 8.61
N MET A 341 -0.82 -16.71 9.61
CA MET A 341 -1.37 -17.23 10.87
C MET A 341 -1.99 -16.13 11.74
N SER A 342 -1.66 -14.85 11.55
CA SER A 342 -2.25 -13.71 12.25
C SER A 342 -3.17 -12.87 11.34
N TYR A 343 -3.97 -13.54 10.52
CA TYR A 343 -4.92 -12.91 9.60
C TYR A 343 -5.94 -12.01 10.32
N GLU A 344 -6.47 -11.04 9.61
CA GLU A 344 -7.52 -10.17 10.12
C GLU A 344 -8.88 -10.87 10.09
N ASP A 345 -9.49 -11.03 11.26
CA ASP A 345 -10.86 -11.49 11.45
C ASP A 345 -11.65 -10.49 12.31
N VAL A 346 -12.94 -10.72 12.41
CA VAL A 346 -13.85 -9.86 13.20
C VAL A 346 -13.39 -9.76 14.67
N ILE A 347 -12.82 -10.84 15.22
CA ILE A 347 -12.30 -10.90 16.60
C ILE A 347 -11.08 -9.99 16.72
N ARG A 348 -10.13 -10.08 15.81
CA ARG A 348 -8.93 -9.23 15.79
C ARG A 348 -9.27 -7.76 15.60
N VAL A 349 -10.23 -7.46 14.73
CA VAL A 349 -10.74 -6.10 14.55
C VAL A 349 -11.36 -5.59 15.86
N ALA A 350 -12.15 -6.41 16.54
CA ALA A 350 -12.73 -6.03 17.82
C ALA A 350 -11.67 -5.75 18.90
N GLU A 351 -10.65 -6.62 19.03
CA GLU A 351 -9.51 -6.39 19.93
C GLU A 351 -8.81 -5.06 19.64
N ALA A 352 -8.51 -4.80 18.37
CA ALA A 352 -7.83 -3.57 17.95
C ALA A 352 -8.66 -2.31 18.22
N LYS A 353 -10.01 -2.39 18.10
CA LYS A 353 -10.91 -1.25 18.31
C LYS A 353 -11.00 -0.81 19.78
N ILE A 354 -10.83 -1.73 20.72
CA ILE A 354 -10.88 -1.44 22.17
C ILE A 354 -9.49 -1.38 22.80
N ALA A 355 -8.41 -1.46 22.03
CA ALA A 355 -7.05 -1.40 22.56
C ALA A 355 -6.78 -0.03 23.21
N PRO A 356 -6.32 0.01 24.48
CA PRO A 356 -6.07 1.27 25.18
C PRO A 356 -5.08 2.18 24.47
N GLU A 357 -4.04 1.59 23.86
CA GLU A 357 -3.01 2.30 23.12
C GLU A 357 -3.57 3.00 21.86
N ARG A 358 -4.57 2.38 21.21
CA ARG A 358 -5.28 3.00 20.10
C ARG A 358 -6.10 4.19 20.56
N ILE A 359 -6.83 4.04 21.65
CA ILE A 359 -7.66 5.11 22.22
C ILE A 359 -6.77 6.28 22.63
N ALA A 360 -5.68 6.02 23.37
CA ALA A 360 -4.73 7.03 23.80
C ALA A 360 -4.10 7.77 22.61
N ARG A 361 -3.72 7.04 21.56
CA ARG A 361 -3.20 7.65 20.33
C ARG A 361 -4.21 8.56 19.64
N ILE A 362 -5.48 8.14 19.52
CA ILE A 362 -6.54 8.96 18.92
C ILE A 362 -6.77 10.23 19.74
N VAL A 363 -6.85 10.11 21.07
CA VAL A 363 -7.00 11.25 21.98
C VAL A 363 -5.83 12.24 21.82
N ALA A 364 -4.61 11.73 21.76
CA ALA A 364 -3.42 12.56 21.54
C ALA A 364 -3.43 13.23 20.15
N GLN A 365 -3.82 12.52 19.11
CA GLN A 365 -3.92 13.06 17.74
C GLN A 365 -4.98 14.16 17.62
N MET A 366 -6.05 14.07 18.42
CA MET A 366 -7.11 15.09 18.46
C MET A 366 -6.75 16.30 19.32
N GLY A 367 -5.62 16.27 20.02
CA GLY A 367 -5.23 17.36 20.93
C GLY A 367 -6.19 17.58 22.09
N ALA A 368 -6.96 16.54 22.48
CA ALA A 368 -7.93 16.65 23.56
C ALA A 368 -7.24 16.89 24.91
N ARG A 369 -7.76 17.84 25.67
CA ARG A 369 -7.24 18.18 27.00
C ARG A 369 -7.63 17.12 28.02
N PRO A 370 -6.88 16.97 29.12
CA PRO A 370 -7.28 16.12 30.23
C PRO A 370 -8.69 16.48 30.74
N GLY A 371 -9.61 15.50 30.73
CA GLY A 371 -11.02 15.69 31.14
C GLY A 371 -11.99 15.99 30.01
N GLU A 372 -11.53 16.26 28.79
CA GLU A 372 -12.41 16.36 27.62
C GLU A 372 -12.96 15.00 27.17
N SER A 373 -14.26 14.96 26.89
CA SER A 373 -14.95 13.75 26.41
C SER A 373 -14.66 13.54 24.93
N VAL A 374 -13.92 12.49 24.59
CA VAL A 374 -13.70 12.07 23.19
C VAL A 374 -14.69 10.96 22.84
N ALA A 375 -15.46 11.15 21.76
CA ALA A 375 -16.35 10.15 21.21
C ALA A 375 -15.72 9.51 19.98
N ILE A 376 -15.44 8.20 20.07
CA ILE A 376 -14.93 7.42 18.92
C ILE A 376 -16.08 6.56 18.41
N VAL A 377 -16.50 6.83 17.17
CA VAL A 377 -17.59 6.13 16.49
C VAL A 377 -17.01 5.25 15.39
N GLU A 378 -17.41 3.99 15.38
CA GLU A 378 -17.00 3.01 14.38
C GLU A 378 -18.18 2.70 13.46
N PHE A 379 -17.94 2.89 12.17
CA PHE A 379 -18.89 2.50 11.13
C PHE A 379 -18.50 1.12 10.63
N LEU A 380 -19.37 0.15 10.84
CA LEU A 380 -19.18 -1.23 10.42
C LEU A 380 -20.28 -1.61 9.43
N LYS A 381 -19.91 -2.37 8.41
CA LYS A 381 -20.85 -2.88 7.42
C LYS A 381 -20.55 -4.34 7.10
N PRO A 382 -20.68 -5.27 8.09
CA PRO A 382 -20.42 -6.68 7.86
C PRO A 382 -21.44 -7.28 6.88
N GLY A 383 -20.95 -8.10 5.97
CA GLY A 383 -21.77 -8.96 5.14
C GLY A 383 -22.04 -10.32 5.78
N ILE A 384 -22.75 -11.19 5.06
CA ILE A 384 -23.08 -12.55 5.53
C ILE A 384 -21.80 -13.36 5.79
N ALA A 385 -20.81 -13.26 4.89
CA ALA A 385 -19.56 -14.00 4.99
C ALA A 385 -18.77 -13.62 6.25
N GLU A 386 -18.68 -12.33 6.57
CA GLU A 386 -18.00 -11.84 7.77
C GLU A 386 -18.73 -12.29 9.06
N MET A 387 -20.05 -12.25 9.08
CA MET A 387 -20.83 -12.74 10.22
C MET A 387 -20.68 -14.25 10.43
N CYS A 388 -20.67 -15.02 9.32
CA CYS A 388 -20.46 -16.47 9.36
C CYS A 388 -19.02 -16.86 9.73
N SER A 389 -18.06 -15.96 9.53
CA SER A 389 -16.63 -16.23 9.74
C SER A 389 -16.29 -16.71 11.16
N VAL A 390 -17.02 -16.20 12.17
CA VAL A 390 -16.82 -16.54 13.59
C VAL A 390 -17.61 -17.77 14.06
N LEU A 391 -18.54 -18.25 13.24
CA LEU A 391 -19.36 -19.43 13.56
C LEU A 391 -18.59 -20.72 13.27
N PRO A 392 -18.94 -21.85 13.93
CA PRO A 392 -18.45 -23.16 13.55
C PRO A 392 -18.79 -23.50 12.11
N SER A 393 -17.90 -24.24 11.41
CA SER A 393 -18.08 -24.60 9.99
C SER A 393 -19.38 -25.36 9.70
N SER A 394 -19.88 -26.15 10.66
CA SER A 394 -21.16 -26.87 10.55
C SER A 394 -22.38 -25.95 10.42
N ILE A 395 -22.28 -24.73 10.99
CA ILE A 395 -23.34 -23.72 10.93
C ILE A 395 -23.08 -22.74 9.79
N ALA A 396 -21.82 -22.31 9.60
CA ALA A 396 -21.46 -21.31 8.61
C ALA A 396 -21.69 -21.80 7.16
N ARG A 397 -21.26 -23.02 6.83
CA ARG A 397 -21.36 -23.58 5.47
C ARG A 397 -22.76 -23.58 4.89
N PRO A 398 -23.80 -24.12 5.57
CA PRO A 398 -25.16 -24.12 5.01
C PRO A 398 -25.73 -22.71 4.86
N ILE A 399 -25.40 -21.78 5.75
CA ILE A 399 -25.85 -20.37 5.66
C ILE A 399 -25.19 -19.70 4.42
N ILE A 400 -23.88 -19.86 4.24
CA ILE A 400 -23.15 -19.31 3.11
C ILE A 400 -23.68 -19.90 1.81
N ALA A 401 -23.80 -21.22 1.71
CA ALA A 401 -24.32 -21.89 0.52
C ALA A 401 -25.76 -21.47 0.16
N MET A 402 -26.61 -21.24 1.17
CA MET A 402 -27.95 -20.70 0.93
C MET A 402 -27.90 -19.26 0.41
N ALA A 403 -27.02 -18.43 1.00
CA ALA A 403 -26.86 -17.03 0.60
C ALA A 403 -26.29 -16.90 -0.84
N GLU A 404 -25.35 -17.76 -1.21
CA GLU A 404 -24.80 -17.86 -2.56
C GLU A 404 -25.89 -18.23 -3.58
N ARG A 405 -26.66 -19.29 -3.33
CA ARG A 405 -27.75 -19.73 -4.21
C ARG A 405 -28.80 -18.64 -4.44
N ARG A 406 -29.03 -17.77 -3.45
CA ARG A 406 -29.99 -16.67 -3.53
C ARG A 406 -29.37 -15.34 -4.01
N GLY A 407 -28.06 -15.31 -4.29
CA GLY A 407 -27.34 -14.09 -4.67
C GLY A 407 -27.34 -12.99 -3.60
N TRP A 408 -27.36 -13.38 -2.31
CA TRP A 408 -27.41 -12.46 -1.18
C TRP A 408 -26.04 -12.10 -0.63
N ILE A 409 -25.00 -12.89 -0.94
CA ILE A 409 -23.68 -12.83 -0.27
C ILE A 409 -23.02 -11.46 -0.42
N ASP A 410 -23.15 -10.82 -1.58
CA ASP A 410 -22.57 -9.51 -1.87
C ASP A 410 -23.60 -8.37 -1.81
N LYS A 411 -24.88 -8.67 -1.53
CA LYS A 411 -25.97 -7.69 -1.49
C LYS A 411 -26.42 -7.35 -0.08
N LEU A 412 -26.38 -8.32 0.83
CA LEU A 412 -26.85 -8.11 2.19
C LEU A 412 -25.70 -7.72 3.12
N HIS A 413 -25.74 -6.48 3.56
CA HIS A 413 -24.80 -5.92 4.52
C HIS A 413 -25.58 -5.19 5.62
N TRP A 414 -25.11 -5.28 6.85
CA TRP A 414 -25.71 -4.59 7.98
C TRP A 414 -24.85 -3.41 8.39
N GLY A 415 -25.31 -2.19 8.04
CA GLY A 415 -24.69 -0.96 8.50
C GLY A 415 -24.90 -0.80 10.01
N MET A 416 -23.82 -0.66 10.76
CA MET A 416 -23.85 -0.43 12.21
C MET A 416 -22.95 0.74 12.57
N GLU A 417 -23.47 1.61 13.42
CA GLU A 417 -22.72 2.68 14.06
C GLU A 417 -22.54 2.34 15.52
N ILE A 418 -21.29 2.16 15.98
CA ILE A 418 -20.99 1.76 17.36
C ILE A 418 -20.00 2.73 17.97
N LYS A 419 -20.42 3.42 19.03
CA LYS A 419 -19.58 4.34 19.80
C LYS A 419 -18.69 3.55 20.76
N THR A 420 -17.41 3.34 20.43
CA THR A 420 -16.48 2.52 21.23
C THR A 420 -16.13 3.13 22.58
N THR A 421 -16.26 4.44 22.72
CA THR A 421 -16.09 5.17 24.01
C THR A 421 -17.33 5.14 24.90
N SER A 422 -18.46 4.59 24.43
CA SER A 422 -19.62 4.33 25.30
C SER A 422 -19.51 2.97 25.98
N VAL A 423 -20.09 2.82 27.16
CA VAL A 423 -20.09 1.56 27.92
C VAL A 423 -20.70 0.42 27.09
N SER A 424 -21.83 0.64 26.45
CA SER A 424 -22.50 -0.38 25.62
C SER A 424 -21.69 -0.75 24.38
N GLY A 425 -21.10 0.21 23.70
CA GLY A 425 -20.25 -0.02 22.52
C GLY A 425 -18.97 -0.77 22.89
N TYR A 426 -18.29 -0.35 23.97
CA TYR A 426 -17.11 -1.03 24.50
C TYR A 426 -17.43 -2.49 24.87
N LEU A 427 -18.54 -2.74 25.58
CA LEU A 427 -18.93 -4.08 25.98
C LEU A 427 -19.24 -5.00 24.79
N ARG A 428 -19.86 -4.49 23.72
CA ARG A 428 -20.09 -5.25 22.47
C ARG A 428 -18.76 -5.72 21.85
N PHE A 429 -17.80 -4.83 21.69
CA PHE A 429 -16.48 -5.19 21.18
C PHE A 429 -15.71 -6.10 22.13
N ARG A 430 -15.82 -5.89 23.45
CA ARG A 430 -15.19 -6.75 24.45
C ARG A 430 -15.76 -8.18 24.43
N LEU A 431 -17.07 -8.33 24.24
CA LEU A 431 -17.71 -9.64 24.07
C LEU A 431 -17.19 -10.33 22.80
N LEU A 432 -17.12 -9.58 21.68
CA LEU A 432 -16.59 -10.09 20.42
C LEU A 432 -15.12 -10.52 20.56
N ALA A 433 -14.28 -9.70 21.20
CA ALA A 433 -12.89 -10.01 21.48
C ALA A 433 -12.72 -11.27 22.36
N ARG A 434 -13.66 -11.54 23.30
CA ARG A 434 -13.66 -12.77 24.12
C ARG A 434 -13.86 -14.04 23.28
N LEU A 435 -14.41 -13.95 22.08
CA LEU A 435 -14.53 -15.08 21.17
C LEU A 435 -13.17 -15.60 20.69
N ARG A 436 -12.06 -14.92 21.00
CA ARG A 436 -10.69 -15.36 20.71
C ARG A 436 -10.43 -16.81 21.13
N ARG A 437 -10.92 -17.23 22.29
CA ARG A 437 -10.79 -18.64 22.78
C ARG A 437 -11.54 -19.66 21.91
N PHE A 438 -12.55 -19.21 21.16
CA PHE A 438 -13.35 -20.04 20.25
C PHE A 438 -12.86 -19.95 18.80
N ARG A 439 -11.93 -19.02 18.47
CA ARG A 439 -11.37 -18.83 17.12
C ARG A 439 -10.92 -20.16 16.46
N PRO A 440 -10.25 -21.12 17.15
CA PRO A 440 -9.84 -22.38 16.53
C PRO A 440 -10.98 -23.27 16.02
N ARG A 441 -12.22 -23.00 16.45
CA ARG A 441 -13.43 -23.71 15.99
C ARG A 441 -14.19 -22.95 14.91
N SER A 442 -13.78 -21.72 14.60
CA SER A 442 -14.48 -20.87 13.64
C SER A 442 -14.26 -21.35 12.19
N HIS A 443 -15.22 -21.02 11.33
CA HIS A 443 -15.18 -21.35 9.91
C HIS A 443 -13.96 -20.71 9.24
N ARG A 444 -13.70 -19.44 9.53
CA ARG A 444 -12.55 -18.71 8.99
C ARG A 444 -11.22 -19.35 9.38
N TYR A 445 -11.08 -19.75 10.65
CA TYR A 445 -9.86 -20.43 11.10
C TYR A 445 -9.60 -21.70 10.28
N ASN A 446 -10.62 -22.55 10.12
CA ASN A 446 -10.47 -23.79 9.36
C ASN A 446 -10.06 -23.54 7.90
N GLN A 447 -10.65 -22.54 7.24
CA GLN A 447 -10.28 -22.16 5.87
C GLN A 447 -8.82 -21.70 5.79
N GLU A 448 -8.38 -20.83 6.72
CA GLU A 448 -7.00 -20.33 6.72
C GLU A 448 -5.98 -21.45 7.02
N GLN A 449 -6.30 -22.35 7.96
CA GLN A 449 -5.38 -23.48 8.24
C GLN A 449 -5.20 -24.37 7.01
N VAL A 450 -6.28 -24.73 6.30
CA VAL A 450 -6.21 -25.52 5.07
C VAL A 450 -5.37 -24.80 4.01
N ALA A 451 -5.60 -23.52 3.80
CA ALA A 451 -4.86 -22.73 2.82
C ALA A 451 -3.37 -22.55 3.18
N ILE A 452 -3.04 -22.47 4.48
CA ILE A 452 -1.65 -22.41 4.96
C ILE A 452 -0.94 -23.75 4.71
N GLU A 453 -1.57 -24.88 5.04
CA GLU A 453 -0.97 -26.19 4.80
C GLU A 453 -0.73 -26.46 3.31
N ALA A 454 -1.70 -26.12 2.44
CA ALA A 454 -1.54 -26.24 1.00
C ALA A 454 -0.35 -25.39 0.48
N TRP A 455 -0.22 -24.16 0.96
CA TRP A 455 0.89 -23.29 0.59
C TRP A 455 2.25 -23.83 1.06
N LEU A 456 2.34 -24.36 2.29
CA LEU A 456 3.57 -24.98 2.82
C LEU A 456 3.95 -26.23 2.02
N ALA A 457 2.96 -27.03 1.61
CA ALA A 457 3.19 -28.20 0.77
C ALA A 457 3.78 -27.83 -0.62
N LEU A 458 3.27 -26.76 -1.23
CA LEU A 458 3.81 -26.23 -2.50
C LEU A 458 5.25 -25.75 -2.36
N ILE A 459 5.58 -25.07 -1.26
CA ILE A 459 6.96 -24.65 -0.97
C ILE A 459 7.88 -25.85 -0.81
N ALA A 460 7.46 -26.86 -0.06
CA ALA A 460 8.25 -28.08 0.14
C ALA A 460 8.49 -28.83 -1.20
N ALA A 461 7.45 -28.92 -2.05
CA ALA A 461 7.57 -29.50 -3.38
C ALA A 461 8.49 -28.67 -4.31
N GLY A 462 8.42 -27.35 -4.23
CA GLY A 462 9.33 -26.44 -4.94
C GLY A 462 10.78 -26.58 -4.49
N ALA A 463 11.01 -26.72 -3.17
CA ALA A 463 12.34 -26.88 -2.59
C ALA A 463 13.02 -28.20 -3.02
N ALA A 464 12.24 -29.25 -3.27
CA ALA A 464 12.76 -30.50 -3.82
C ALA A 464 13.31 -30.33 -5.25
N LYS A 465 12.89 -29.32 -5.98
CA LYS A 465 13.40 -28.99 -7.32
C LYS A 465 14.50 -27.93 -7.29
N SER A 466 14.28 -26.84 -6.56
CA SER A 466 15.23 -25.72 -6.45
C SER A 466 14.86 -24.80 -5.27
N GLY A 467 15.87 -24.34 -4.52
CA GLY A 467 15.68 -23.36 -3.45
C GLY A 467 15.14 -22.01 -3.96
N ALA A 468 15.55 -21.59 -5.16
CA ALA A 468 15.05 -20.36 -5.80
C ALA A 468 13.54 -20.48 -6.14
N LEU A 469 13.12 -21.64 -6.65
CA LEU A 469 11.72 -21.90 -6.95
C LEU A 469 10.86 -21.87 -5.68
N ALA A 470 11.31 -22.52 -4.61
CA ALA A 470 10.62 -22.50 -3.33
C ALA A 470 10.47 -21.08 -2.77
N LEU A 471 11.50 -20.25 -2.93
CA LEU A 471 11.48 -18.86 -2.49
C LEU A 471 10.42 -18.04 -3.24
N GLU A 472 10.33 -18.16 -4.56
CA GLU A 472 9.30 -17.46 -5.34
C GLU A 472 7.88 -17.93 -5.00
N ILE A 473 7.69 -19.24 -4.75
CA ILE A 473 6.39 -19.77 -4.27
C ILE A 473 6.06 -19.18 -2.88
N ALA A 474 7.05 -19.07 -1.98
CA ALA A 474 6.84 -18.46 -0.67
C ALA A 474 6.45 -16.98 -0.77
N GLU A 475 7.10 -16.21 -1.65
CA GLU A 475 6.83 -14.80 -1.91
C GLU A 475 5.42 -14.52 -2.47
N CYS A 476 4.77 -15.49 -3.13
CA CYS A 476 3.38 -15.36 -3.57
C CYS A 476 2.40 -15.15 -2.42
N ALA A 477 2.77 -15.47 -1.17
CA ALA A 477 1.97 -15.15 0.01
C ALA A 477 1.70 -13.64 0.17
N ARG A 478 2.49 -12.77 -0.45
CA ARG A 478 2.29 -11.31 -0.50
C ARG A 478 0.97 -10.89 -1.14
N LEU A 479 0.40 -11.73 -1.98
CA LEU A 479 -0.90 -11.51 -2.62
C LEU A 479 -2.06 -11.67 -1.64
N ILE A 480 -1.90 -12.52 -0.62
CA ILE A 480 -2.94 -12.85 0.36
C ILE A 480 -2.85 -11.87 1.54
N LYS A 481 -3.46 -10.70 1.38
CA LYS A 481 -3.44 -9.62 2.38
C LYS A 481 -4.78 -8.88 2.45
N GLY A 482 -5.00 -8.17 3.55
CA GLY A 482 -6.21 -7.40 3.78
C GLY A 482 -7.42 -8.27 4.15
N TYR A 483 -8.62 -7.74 3.96
CA TYR A 483 -9.88 -8.44 4.24
C TYR A 483 -10.96 -8.05 3.22
N GLY A 484 -12.13 -8.73 3.24
CA GLY A 484 -13.23 -8.45 2.31
C GLY A 484 -12.82 -8.68 0.85
N ASP A 485 -13.22 -7.78 -0.03
CA ASP A 485 -12.98 -7.91 -1.48
C ASP A 485 -11.50 -7.84 -1.86
N THR A 486 -10.69 -7.10 -1.13
CA THR A 486 -9.23 -7.08 -1.35
C THR A 486 -8.60 -8.46 -1.13
N LEU A 487 -9.02 -9.16 -0.07
CA LEU A 487 -8.56 -10.52 0.18
C LEU A 487 -9.09 -11.51 -0.86
N LYS A 488 -10.37 -11.39 -1.26
CA LYS A 488 -10.96 -12.25 -2.31
C LYS A 488 -10.18 -12.14 -3.62
N ARG A 489 -9.90 -10.91 -4.07
CA ARG A 489 -9.11 -10.65 -5.29
C ARG A 489 -7.68 -11.20 -5.19
N GLY A 490 -6.99 -10.91 -4.09
CA GLY A 490 -5.65 -11.43 -3.87
C GLY A 490 -5.59 -12.96 -3.84
N ALA A 491 -6.57 -13.60 -3.22
CA ALA A 491 -6.69 -15.07 -3.21
C ALA A 491 -7.01 -15.64 -4.60
N ALA A 492 -7.84 -14.97 -5.41
CA ALA A 492 -8.14 -15.36 -6.78
C ALA A 492 -6.89 -15.27 -7.68
N ASN A 493 -6.14 -14.16 -7.57
CA ASN A 493 -4.88 -13.99 -8.30
C ASN A 493 -3.83 -15.04 -7.88
N TYR A 494 -3.72 -15.33 -6.59
CA TYR A 494 -2.86 -16.40 -6.11
C TYR A 494 -3.27 -17.77 -6.69
N ALA A 495 -4.55 -18.10 -6.65
CA ALA A 495 -5.06 -19.36 -7.19
C ALA A 495 -4.83 -19.50 -8.71
N ALA A 496 -4.90 -18.40 -9.46
CA ALA A 496 -4.55 -18.39 -10.89
C ALA A 496 -3.06 -18.70 -11.11
N ILE A 497 -2.16 -18.04 -10.36
CA ILE A 497 -0.71 -18.32 -10.42
C ILE A 497 -0.40 -19.76 -10.00
N GLU A 498 -1.06 -20.26 -8.96
CA GLU A 498 -0.90 -21.64 -8.52
C GLU A 498 -1.27 -22.62 -9.63
N ARG A 499 -2.47 -22.47 -10.21
CA ARG A 499 -3.00 -23.38 -11.23
C ARG A 499 -2.23 -23.33 -12.53
N GLU A 500 -1.89 -22.13 -13.01
CA GLU A 500 -1.39 -21.92 -14.38
C GLU A 500 0.14 -21.85 -14.46
N VAL A 501 0.83 -21.62 -13.34
CA VAL A 501 2.29 -21.53 -13.32
C VAL A 501 2.91 -22.54 -12.36
N ILE A 502 2.55 -22.51 -11.06
CA ILE A 502 3.22 -23.35 -10.05
C ILE A 502 2.97 -24.84 -10.29
N GLN A 503 1.73 -25.26 -10.49
CA GLN A 503 1.39 -26.66 -10.72
C GLN A 503 2.05 -27.23 -11.99
N PRO A 504 2.05 -26.55 -13.17
CA PRO A 504 2.81 -26.99 -14.34
C PRO A 504 4.32 -27.15 -14.11
N ILE A 505 4.94 -26.24 -13.34
CA ILE A 505 6.37 -26.36 -12.98
C ILE A 505 6.60 -27.59 -12.10
N LEU A 506 5.75 -27.81 -11.12
CA LEU A 506 5.85 -28.97 -10.23
C LEU A 506 5.60 -30.29 -10.98
N ALA A 507 4.72 -30.29 -11.96
CA ALA A 507 4.48 -31.42 -12.86
C ALA A 507 5.59 -31.66 -13.88
N GLY A 508 6.51 -30.69 -14.07
CA GLY A 508 7.62 -30.79 -15.02
C GLY A 508 7.29 -30.35 -16.45
N THR A 509 6.12 -29.76 -16.67
CA THR A 509 5.71 -29.19 -17.97
C THR A 509 6.49 -27.92 -18.30
N ILE A 510 6.83 -27.14 -17.28
CA ILE A 510 7.68 -25.94 -17.37
C ILE A 510 9.01 -26.23 -16.67
N ALA A 511 10.13 -25.92 -17.31
CA ALA A 511 11.46 -26.11 -16.73
C ALA A 511 11.63 -25.25 -15.45
N PRO A 512 12.19 -25.79 -14.34
CA PRO A 512 12.31 -25.06 -13.07
C PRO A 512 13.07 -23.73 -13.17
N SER A 513 14.09 -23.63 -14.05
CA SER A 513 14.86 -22.39 -14.26
C SER A 513 14.00 -21.27 -14.85
N ARG A 514 13.13 -21.55 -15.78
CA ARG A 514 12.14 -20.59 -16.32
C ARG A 514 10.99 -20.35 -15.35
N GLY A 515 10.67 -21.35 -14.55
CA GLY A 515 9.60 -21.29 -13.56
C GLY A 515 9.82 -20.20 -12.50
N VAL A 516 11.07 -19.95 -12.11
CA VAL A 516 11.42 -18.88 -11.18
C VAL A 516 10.99 -17.50 -11.73
N ASP A 517 11.40 -17.19 -12.96
CA ASP A 517 11.07 -15.92 -13.61
C ASP A 517 9.58 -15.79 -13.92
N ALA A 518 8.93 -16.90 -14.31
CA ALA A 518 7.50 -16.93 -14.59
C ALA A 518 6.67 -16.62 -13.33
N ILE A 519 7.00 -17.23 -12.17
CA ILE A 519 6.30 -16.95 -10.91
C ILE A 519 6.57 -15.51 -10.48
N ALA A 520 7.81 -15.03 -10.58
CA ALA A 520 8.17 -13.66 -10.20
C ALA A 520 7.40 -12.63 -11.05
N SER A 521 7.34 -12.83 -12.38
CA SER A 521 6.62 -11.94 -13.31
C SER A 521 5.11 -11.94 -13.03
N ALA A 522 4.50 -13.12 -12.87
CA ALA A 522 3.08 -13.25 -12.56
C ALA A 522 2.73 -12.60 -11.20
N ARG A 523 3.57 -12.79 -10.18
CA ARG A 523 3.42 -12.15 -8.87
C ARG A 523 3.53 -10.63 -8.96
N VAL A 524 4.49 -10.10 -9.71
CA VAL A 524 4.65 -8.64 -9.92
C VAL A 524 3.44 -8.07 -10.64
N ALA A 525 2.95 -8.72 -11.71
CA ALA A 525 1.76 -8.31 -12.43
C ALA A 525 0.52 -8.27 -11.51
N ALA A 526 0.32 -9.31 -10.68
CA ALA A 526 -0.79 -9.38 -9.73
C ALA A 526 -0.71 -8.34 -8.60
N LEU A 527 0.51 -7.95 -8.17
CA LEU A 527 0.71 -6.90 -7.17
C LEU A 527 0.50 -5.50 -7.73
N ALA A 528 0.85 -5.28 -9.00
CA ALA A 528 0.69 -4.01 -9.69
C ALA A 528 -0.79 -3.74 -10.02
N ASP A 529 -1.53 -4.78 -10.40
CA ASP A 529 -2.93 -4.71 -10.77
C ASP A 529 -3.76 -5.75 -9.98
N PRO A 530 -4.35 -5.35 -8.84
CA PRO A 530 -5.16 -6.25 -8.02
C PRO A 530 -6.45 -6.76 -8.71
N GLU A 531 -6.96 -6.09 -9.75
CA GLU A 531 -8.13 -6.55 -10.49
C GLU A 531 -7.80 -7.76 -11.39
N GLY A 532 -6.52 -7.97 -11.73
CA GLY A 532 -6.03 -9.18 -12.37
C GLY A 532 -5.90 -9.12 -13.90
N ASP A 533 -6.20 -8.00 -14.55
CA ASP A 533 -6.07 -7.86 -16.01
C ASP A 533 -4.61 -7.99 -16.47
N SER A 534 -3.68 -7.38 -15.73
CA SER A 534 -2.25 -7.49 -15.98
C SER A 534 -1.73 -8.91 -15.73
N LEU A 535 -2.24 -9.58 -14.70
CA LEU A 535 -1.93 -10.99 -14.44
C LEU A 535 -2.42 -11.89 -15.57
N ALA A 536 -3.65 -11.71 -16.05
CA ALA A 536 -4.20 -12.52 -17.13
C ALA A 536 -3.36 -12.42 -18.42
N LYS A 537 -2.88 -11.23 -18.77
CA LYS A 537 -1.96 -11.03 -19.91
C LYS A 537 -0.63 -11.75 -19.69
N CYS A 538 -0.03 -11.60 -18.51
CA CYS A 538 1.23 -12.27 -18.18
C CYS A 538 1.09 -13.80 -18.22
N LEU A 539 -0.01 -14.37 -17.71
CA LEU A 539 -0.27 -15.80 -17.75
C LEU A 539 -0.44 -16.32 -19.19
N ALA A 540 -1.10 -15.55 -20.06
CA ALA A 540 -1.22 -15.90 -21.47
C ALA A 540 0.15 -15.90 -22.19
N GLU A 541 1.03 -14.95 -21.89
CA GLU A 541 2.39 -14.92 -22.41
C GLU A 541 3.23 -16.13 -21.93
N ILE A 542 3.14 -16.48 -20.65
CA ILE A 542 3.82 -17.65 -20.08
C ILE A 542 3.34 -18.94 -20.75
N ALA A 543 2.03 -19.09 -21.00
CA ALA A 543 1.46 -20.25 -21.67
C ALA A 543 1.99 -20.39 -23.11
N GLN A 544 2.01 -19.30 -23.89
CA GLN A 544 2.55 -19.30 -25.27
C GLN A 544 4.03 -19.69 -25.32
N MET A 545 4.83 -19.21 -24.36
CA MET A 545 6.24 -19.59 -24.26
C MET A 545 6.44 -21.07 -23.92
N SER A 546 5.53 -21.68 -23.18
CA SER A 546 5.55 -23.12 -22.85
C SER A 546 5.23 -23.99 -24.04
N ASP A 547 4.27 -23.57 -24.89
CA ASP A 547 3.85 -24.30 -26.09
C ASP A 547 4.91 -24.27 -27.19
N ALA A 548 5.69 -23.20 -27.28
CA ALA A 548 6.77 -23.06 -28.27
C ALA A 548 7.94 -24.05 -28.05
N ASP A 549 8.11 -24.56 -26.84
CA ASP A 549 9.17 -25.51 -26.47
C ASP A 549 8.68 -26.98 -26.39
N GLY A 550 7.44 -27.26 -26.73
CA GLY A 550 6.88 -28.60 -26.76
C GLY A 550 7.60 -29.52 -27.76
N PRO A 551 7.51 -30.87 -27.59
CA PRO A 551 8.29 -31.86 -28.37
C PRO A 551 8.03 -31.86 -29.88
N SER A 552 7.09 -31.04 -30.41
CA SER A 552 6.83 -30.89 -31.84
C SER A 552 7.89 -30.08 -32.59
N SER A 553 8.66 -29.23 -31.93
CA SER A 553 9.73 -28.44 -32.57
C SER A 553 11.01 -29.24 -32.84
N ARG A 554 11.27 -30.30 -32.07
CA ARG A 554 12.45 -31.18 -32.28
C ARG A 554 12.36 -32.12 -33.47
N ARG A 555 11.16 -32.34 -34.04
CA ARG A 555 10.98 -33.21 -35.24
C ARG A 555 11.18 -32.52 -36.58
N ARG A 556 11.35 -31.20 -36.64
CA ARG A 556 11.60 -30.47 -37.91
C ARG A 556 13.08 -30.28 -38.25
N GLY A 557 14.02 -30.54 -37.30
CA GLY A 557 15.45 -30.41 -37.54
C GLY A 557 16.15 -31.65 -38.11
N GLU A 558 15.51 -32.83 -38.11
CA GLU A 558 16.16 -34.08 -38.51
C GLU A 558 15.73 -34.61 -39.91
N ARG A 559 15.10 -33.80 -40.74
CA ARG A 559 14.74 -34.19 -42.13
C ARG A 559 15.32 -33.28 -43.20
N SER A 560 16.50 -32.76 -42.99
CA SER A 560 17.31 -32.15 -44.06
C SER A 560 18.80 -32.32 -43.73
N GLY A 561 19.25 -33.55 -44.00
CA GLY A 561 20.64 -33.94 -44.05
C GLY A 561 20.77 -35.12 -45.00
#